data_0a72f607bba7aaa04b2fae0f3449b3d2
#
_entry.id   0a72f607bba7aaa04b2fae0f3449b3d2
#
_cell.length_a   1.000
_cell.length_b   1.000
_cell.length_c   1.000
_cell.angle_alpha   90.00
_cell.angle_beta   90.00
_cell.angle_gamma   90.00
#
_symmetry.space_group_name_H-M   'P 1'
#
loop_
_entity.id
_entity.type
_entity.pdbx_description
1 polymer ?
#
loop_
_entity_poly.entity_id
_entity_poly.type
_entity_poly.pdbx_seq_one_letter_code
_entity_poly.pdbx_strand_id
1 'polypeptide(L)'
;MLLVTESAPSNQRGYYGAFAQAGAPIGVILANLALIVTSALVSEEFFNTWGWRIPFLASAVLILISMYIQLNLEDTKAFKALATNSDNSSNEKVKSSPVVEAIRRYPKRIMLAAGAFLSVQVTFYILIAFMLAYGVSSANMERDDMLTAVLIGCAIMVPLQFMFSSYSDRNGRKGIFMLGAILSGIWAFAIFPLVDTGNFWLIVLALTFGLIFLAMMYGPQAAFFTELFSTE
;
A
#
# COMPACT_ATOMS: atom_id res chain seq x y z
N MET A 1 5.47 8.16 -6.04
CA MET A 1 4.16 7.84 -6.64
C MET A 1 3.84 8.77 -7.80
N LEU A 2 3.76 10.08 -7.61
CA LEU A 2 3.51 11.08 -8.67
C LEU A 2 4.51 10.96 -9.82
N LEU A 3 5.81 10.87 -9.54
CA LEU A 3 6.88 10.77 -10.54
C LEU A 3 6.64 9.62 -11.53
N VAL A 4 6.22 8.46 -11.07
CA VAL A 4 5.97 7.28 -11.92
C VAL A 4 4.69 7.47 -12.76
N THR A 5 3.61 7.99 -12.15
CA THR A 5 2.33 8.19 -12.87
C THR A 5 2.39 9.35 -13.88
N GLU A 6 3.13 10.42 -13.61
CA GLU A 6 3.33 11.55 -14.52
C GLU A 6 4.23 11.19 -15.71
N SER A 7 5.22 10.32 -15.49
CA SER A 7 6.12 9.85 -16.57
C SER A 7 5.51 8.72 -17.41
N ALA A 8 4.40 8.12 -16.96
CA ALA A 8 3.76 7.01 -17.64
C ALA A 8 2.87 7.48 -18.82
N PRO A 9 2.74 6.68 -19.89
CA PRO A 9 1.76 6.91 -20.94
C PRO A 9 0.34 7.00 -20.36
N SER A 10 -0.49 7.90 -20.90
CA SER A 10 -1.84 8.18 -20.39
C SER A 10 -2.75 6.95 -20.29
N ASN A 11 -2.57 5.97 -21.19
CA ASN A 11 -3.33 4.73 -21.26
C ASN A 11 -2.79 3.61 -20.35
N GLN A 12 -1.70 3.83 -19.60
CA GLN A 12 -1.04 2.84 -18.74
C GLN A 12 -0.67 3.40 -17.36
N ARG A 13 -1.21 4.54 -16.97
CA ARG A 13 -0.90 5.19 -15.69
C ARG A 13 -1.21 4.30 -14.47
N GLY A 14 -2.27 3.49 -14.55
CA GLY A 14 -2.61 2.53 -13.51
C GLY A 14 -1.56 1.44 -13.38
N TYR A 15 -1.18 0.82 -14.50
CA TYR A 15 -0.17 -0.23 -14.51
C TYR A 15 1.18 0.24 -13.95
N TYR A 16 1.68 1.38 -14.43
CA TYR A 16 2.94 1.96 -13.92
C TYR A 16 2.81 2.45 -12.47
N GLY A 17 1.66 3.01 -12.09
CA GLY A 17 1.39 3.39 -10.71
C GLY A 17 1.38 2.21 -9.74
N ALA A 18 1.01 1.02 -10.22
CA ALA A 18 1.02 -0.21 -9.43
C ALA A 18 2.43 -0.63 -8.99
N PHE A 19 3.50 -0.28 -9.71
CA PHE A 19 4.88 -0.53 -9.27
C PHE A 19 5.20 0.20 -7.96
N ALA A 20 4.79 1.45 -7.84
CA ALA A 20 4.98 2.20 -6.60
C ALA A 20 4.16 1.62 -5.44
N GLN A 21 2.94 1.14 -5.73
CA GLN A 21 2.06 0.52 -4.74
C GLN A 21 2.52 -0.89 -4.34
N ALA A 22 3.14 -1.65 -5.24
CA ALA A 22 3.65 -2.99 -4.97
C ALA A 22 4.75 -3.00 -3.90
N GLY A 23 5.41 -1.87 -3.66
CA GLY A 23 6.43 -1.73 -2.62
C GLY A 23 5.92 -2.10 -1.22
N ALA A 24 4.65 -1.80 -0.89
CA ALA A 24 4.09 -2.11 0.42
C ALA A 24 3.91 -3.63 0.65
N PRO A 25 3.17 -4.39 -0.18
CA PRO A 25 3.04 -5.83 0.02
C PRO A 25 4.37 -6.57 -0.14
N ILE A 26 5.27 -6.13 -1.03
CA ILE A 26 6.63 -6.70 -1.15
C ILE A 26 7.41 -6.44 0.14
N GLY A 27 7.30 -5.24 0.72
CA GLY A 27 7.92 -4.91 2.01
C GLY A 27 7.41 -5.81 3.14
N VAL A 28 6.11 -6.10 3.18
CA VAL A 28 5.53 -7.04 4.14
C VAL A 28 6.07 -8.46 3.95
N ILE A 29 6.18 -8.93 2.71
CA ILE A 29 6.78 -10.25 2.40
C ILE A 29 8.21 -10.32 2.92
N LEU A 30 9.04 -9.33 2.61
CA LEU A 30 10.45 -9.30 3.04
C LEU A 30 10.57 -9.21 4.56
N ALA A 31 9.73 -8.40 5.22
CA ALA A 31 9.73 -8.27 6.68
C ALA A 31 9.32 -9.58 7.37
N ASN A 32 8.27 -10.25 6.89
CA ASN A 32 7.83 -11.54 7.44
C ASN A 32 8.87 -12.63 7.21
N LEU A 33 9.46 -12.71 6.02
CA LEU A 33 10.55 -13.65 5.75
C LEU A 33 11.75 -13.40 6.67
N ALA A 34 12.14 -12.15 6.87
CA ALA A 34 13.23 -11.80 7.76
C ALA A 34 12.94 -12.20 9.22
N LEU A 35 11.70 -12.03 9.69
CA LEU A 35 11.28 -12.46 11.02
C LEU A 35 11.27 -13.98 11.16
N ILE A 36 10.68 -14.71 10.19
CA ILE A 36 10.62 -16.18 10.20
C ILE A 36 12.05 -16.77 10.16
N VAL A 37 12.91 -16.27 9.27
CA VAL A 37 14.29 -16.74 9.18
C VAL A 37 15.05 -16.43 10.46
N THR A 38 14.87 -15.26 11.06
CA THR A 38 15.55 -14.91 12.32
C THR A 38 15.06 -15.80 13.46
N SER A 39 13.74 -16.02 13.59
CA SER A 39 13.19 -16.89 14.65
C SER A 39 13.68 -18.34 14.51
N ALA A 40 13.86 -18.82 13.27
CA ALA A 40 14.38 -20.16 13.02
C ALA A 40 15.90 -20.35 13.30
N LEU A 41 16.68 -19.27 13.19
CA LEU A 41 18.14 -19.33 13.34
C LEU A 41 18.65 -19.07 14.77
N VAL A 42 17.81 -18.49 15.64
CA VAL A 42 18.20 -18.17 17.01
C VAL A 42 17.30 -18.87 18.02
N SER A 43 17.75 -19.02 19.27
CA SER A 43 16.90 -19.57 20.33
C SER A 43 15.74 -18.63 20.65
N GLU A 44 14.61 -19.17 21.09
CA GLU A 44 13.42 -18.40 21.43
C GLU A 44 13.71 -17.35 22.51
N GLU A 45 14.52 -17.70 23.51
CA GLU A 45 14.95 -16.78 24.58
C GLU A 45 15.76 -15.61 24.00
N PHE A 46 16.71 -15.87 23.10
CA PHE A 46 17.49 -14.82 22.44
C PHE A 46 16.61 -13.99 21.51
N PHE A 47 15.69 -14.61 20.76
CA PHE A 47 14.76 -13.88 19.90
C PHE A 47 13.92 -12.87 20.70
N ASN A 48 13.35 -13.31 21.82
CA ASN A 48 12.48 -12.48 22.66
C ASN A 48 13.23 -11.35 23.38
N THR A 49 14.52 -11.53 23.68
CA THR A 49 15.33 -10.51 24.37
C THR A 49 15.97 -9.50 23.41
N TRP A 50 16.60 -9.97 22.35
CA TRP A 50 17.38 -9.12 21.44
C TRP A 50 17.20 -9.44 19.96
N GLY A 51 17.01 -10.71 19.60
CA GLY A 51 17.03 -11.21 18.21
C GLY A 51 16.00 -10.56 17.29
N TRP A 52 14.85 -10.14 17.82
CA TRP A 52 13.83 -9.42 17.05
C TRP A 52 14.34 -8.11 16.41
N ARG A 53 15.47 -7.56 16.89
CA ARG A 53 16.10 -6.36 16.33
C ARG A 53 16.86 -6.64 15.04
N ILE A 54 17.27 -7.88 14.76
CA ILE A 54 18.07 -8.25 13.59
C ILE A 54 17.39 -7.83 12.28
N PRO A 55 16.11 -8.11 12.03
CA PRO A 55 15.41 -7.65 10.82
C PRO A 55 15.40 -6.13 10.67
N PHE A 56 15.28 -5.39 11.78
CA PHE A 56 15.31 -3.93 11.75
C PHE A 56 16.70 -3.40 11.41
N LEU A 57 17.76 -4.00 11.93
CA LEU A 57 19.14 -3.64 11.56
C LEU A 57 19.44 -3.97 10.10
N ALA A 58 18.94 -5.10 9.59
CA ALA A 58 19.05 -5.46 8.18
C ALA A 58 18.35 -4.43 7.27
N SER A 59 17.30 -3.77 7.73
CA SER A 59 16.62 -2.72 6.97
C SER A 59 17.48 -1.48 6.72
N ALA A 60 18.58 -1.29 7.47
CA ALA A 60 19.54 -0.21 7.23
C ALA A 60 20.11 -0.28 5.80
N VAL A 61 20.30 -1.48 5.25
CA VAL A 61 20.73 -1.67 3.85
C VAL A 61 19.72 -1.08 2.87
N LEU A 62 18.41 -1.28 3.12
CA LEU A 62 17.35 -0.70 2.29
C LEU A 62 17.31 0.82 2.38
N ILE A 63 17.62 1.38 3.56
CA ILE A 63 17.73 2.85 3.74
C ILE A 63 18.87 3.40 2.90
N LEU A 64 20.04 2.75 2.91
CA LEU A 64 21.20 3.17 2.10
C LEU A 64 20.89 3.12 0.60
N ILE A 65 20.24 2.04 0.14
CA ILE A 65 19.79 1.90 -1.26
C ILE A 65 18.78 3.01 -1.61
N SER A 66 17.80 3.27 -0.75
CA SER A 66 16.80 4.32 -0.96
C SER A 66 17.45 5.70 -1.04
N MET A 67 18.40 5.98 -0.15
CA MET A 67 19.14 7.25 -0.14
C MET A 67 19.98 7.42 -1.41
N TYR A 68 20.67 6.36 -1.85
CA TYR A 68 21.42 6.36 -3.11
C TYR A 68 20.52 6.67 -4.31
N ILE A 69 19.35 6.02 -4.40
CA ILE A 69 18.37 6.26 -5.47
C ILE A 69 17.88 7.71 -5.42
N GLN A 70 17.52 8.23 -4.25
CA GLN A 70 17.00 9.59 -4.11
C GLN A 70 18.02 10.66 -4.49
N LEU A 71 19.30 10.45 -4.16
CA LEU A 71 20.37 11.39 -4.50
C LEU A 71 20.68 11.42 -6.00
N ASN A 72 20.42 10.33 -6.72
CA ASN A 72 20.68 10.22 -8.17
C ASN A 72 19.42 10.40 -9.03
N LEU A 73 18.24 10.57 -8.43
CA LEU A 73 16.99 10.76 -9.15
C LEU A 73 16.80 12.23 -9.51
N GLU A 74 16.67 12.51 -10.80
CA GLU A 74 16.33 13.86 -11.27
C GLU A 74 14.85 14.17 -11.07
N ASP A 75 14.55 15.45 -10.80
CA ASP A 75 13.17 15.95 -10.72
C ASP A 75 12.41 15.76 -12.04
N THR A 76 11.09 15.55 -11.94
CA THR A 76 10.23 15.41 -13.12
C THR A 76 10.28 16.64 -14.02
N LYS A 77 10.07 16.43 -15.34
CA LYS A 77 9.95 17.54 -16.31
C LYS A 77 8.84 18.53 -15.90
N ALA A 78 7.74 18.02 -15.34
CA ALA A 78 6.63 18.84 -14.84
C ALA A 78 7.07 19.73 -13.67
N PHE A 79 7.83 19.19 -12.70
CA PHE A 79 8.34 19.94 -11.57
C PHE A 79 9.38 20.99 -12.01
N LYS A 80 10.31 20.61 -12.92
CA LYS A 80 11.30 21.55 -13.50
C LYS A 80 10.60 22.70 -14.24
N ALA A 81 9.53 22.42 -14.98
CA ALA A 81 8.74 23.45 -15.69
C ALA A 81 8.02 24.40 -14.72
N LEU A 82 7.48 23.89 -13.61
CA LEU A 82 6.87 24.73 -12.57
C LEU A 82 7.89 25.61 -11.87
N ALA A 83 9.08 25.09 -11.55
CA ALA A 83 10.16 25.86 -10.95
C ALA A 83 10.62 27.02 -11.86
N THR A 84 10.79 26.74 -13.16
CA THR A 84 11.19 27.76 -14.15
C THR A 84 10.12 28.86 -14.32
N ASN A 85 8.83 28.51 -14.27
CA ASN A 85 7.74 29.49 -14.33
C ASN A 85 7.63 30.33 -13.05
N SER A 86 7.98 29.77 -11.88
CA SER A 86 7.99 30.49 -10.62
C SER A 86 9.10 31.54 -10.56
N ASP A 87 10.27 31.28 -11.13
CA ASP A 87 11.38 32.25 -11.18
C ASP A 87 11.06 33.44 -12.09
N ASN A 88 10.24 33.24 -13.13
CA ASN A 88 9.79 34.30 -14.03
C ASN A 88 8.63 35.13 -13.45
N SER A 89 7.95 34.66 -12.39
CA SER A 89 6.80 35.33 -11.74
C SER A 89 7.17 36.01 -10.43
N SER A 90 8.39 36.51 -10.29
CA SER A 90 8.96 37.06 -9.05
C SER A 90 8.25 38.32 -8.49
N ASN A 91 7.07 38.71 -8.99
CA ASN A 91 6.31 39.87 -8.51
C ASN A 91 4.92 39.55 -7.95
N GLU A 92 4.43 38.35 -7.95
CA GLU A 92 3.21 38.01 -7.22
C GLU A 92 3.54 37.29 -5.91
N LYS A 93 3.46 38.02 -4.80
CA LYS A 93 3.52 37.47 -3.44
C LYS A 93 2.50 36.34 -3.35
N VAL A 94 2.96 35.08 -3.27
CA VAL A 94 2.13 33.94 -2.89
C VAL A 94 1.54 34.21 -1.53
N LYS A 95 0.32 34.79 -1.49
CA LYS A 95 -0.35 35.24 -0.26
C LYS A 95 -0.93 34.12 0.58
N SER A 96 -0.92 32.88 0.10
CA SER A 96 -1.47 31.73 0.84
C SER A 96 -0.65 30.46 0.58
N SER A 97 -0.56 29.60 1.60
CA SER A 97 0.03 28.28 1.43
C SER A 97 -0.73 27.50 0.35
N PRO A 98 -0.05 26.83 -0.61
CA PRO A 98 -0.70 26.03 -1.67
C PRO A 98 -1.71 25.02 -1.11
N VAL A 99 -1.44 24.49 0.09
CA VAL A 99 -2.32 23.54 0.79
C VAL A 99 -3.65 24.21 1.19
N VAL A 100 -3.59 25.42 1.75
CA VAL A 100 -4.79 26.15 2.18
C VAL A 100 -5.65 26.51 0.97
N GLU A 101 -5.02 26.93 -0.13
CA GLU A 101 -5.74 27.23 -1.37
C GLU A 101 -6.40 25.98 -1.98
N ALA A 102 -5.71 24.85 -2.01
CA ALA A 102 -6.27 23.57 -2.48
C ALA A 102 -7.48 23.15 -1.64
N ILE A 103 -7.39 23.23 -0.29
CA ILE A 103 -8.49 22.89 0.61
C ILE A 103 -9.68 23.82 0.37
N ARG A 104 -9.45 25.10 0.17
CA ARG A 104 -10.52 26.09 -0.07
C ARG A 104 -11.20 25.90 -1.43
N ARG A 105 -10.41 25.54 -2.46
CA ARG A 105 -10.90 25.39 -3.85
C ARG A 105 -11.62 24.06 -4.09
N TYR A 106 -11.16 22.95 -3.46
CA TYR A 106 -11.67 21.61 -3.72
C TYR A 106 -12.04 20.81 -2.46
N PRO A 107 -12.80 21.35 -1.50
CA PRO A 107 -13.03 20.68 -0.21
C PRO A 107 -13.70 19.32 -0.35
N LYS A 108 -14.72 19.20 -1.23
CA LYS A 108 -15.44 17.95 -1.47
C LYS A 108 -14.54 16.86 -2.08
N ARG A 109 -13.68 17.23 -3.04
CA ARG A 109 -12.75 16.25 -3.66
C ARG A 109 -11.73 15.76 -2.66
N ILE A 110 -11.22 16.66 -1.79
CA ILE A 110 -10.27 16.30 -0.74
C ILE A 110 -10.91 15.34 0.28
N MET A 111 -12.13 15.62 0.73
CA MET A 111 -12.85 14.74 1.66
C MET A 111 -13.11 13.35 1.06
N LEU A 112 -13.52 13.29 -0.21
CA LEU A 112 -13.73 12.02 -0.91
C LEU A 112 -12.42 11.25 -1.08
N ALA A 113 -11.34 11.92 -1.46
CA ALA A 113 -10.02 11.30 -1.58
C ALA A 113 -9.51 10.79 -0.23
N ALA A 114 -9.68 11.57 0.84
CA ALA A 114 -9.31 11.17 2.19
C ALA A 114 -10.09 9.96 2.68
N GLY A 115 -11.42 9.93 2.45
CA GLY A 115 -12.25 8.77 2.79
C GLY A 115 -11.87 7.53 2.01
N ALA A 116 -11.63 7.65 0.70
CA ALA A 116 -11.17 6.55 -0.13
C ALA A 116 -9.79 6.04 0.32
N PHE A 117 -8.85 6.93 0.62
CA PHE A 117 -7.53 6.56 1.14
C PHE A 117 -7.62 5.86 2.49
N LEU A 118 -8.41 6.41 3.43
CA LEU A 118 -8.62 5.81 4.74
C LEU A 118 -9.17 4.38 4.64
N SER A 119 -10.18 4.15 3.78
CA SER A 119 -10.78 2.81 3.63
C SER A 119 -9.74 1.77 3.20
N VAL A 120 -8.86 2.12 2.27
CA VAL A 120 -7.78 1.25 1.79
C VAL A 120 -6.77 0.98 2.89
N GLN A 121 -6.30 2.02 3.58
CA GLN A 121 -5.27 1.89 4.61
C GLN A 121 -5.78 1.13 5.84
N VAL A 122 -7.00 1.41 6.30
CA VAL A 122 -7.61 0.70 7.43
C VAL A 122 -7.75 -0.79 7.09
N THR A 123 -8.27 -1.12 5.90
CA THR A 123 -8.38 -2.52 5.46
C THR A 123 -7.02 -3.22 5.40
N PHE A 124 -6.00 -2.54 4.86
CA PHE A 124 -4.63 -3.07 4.80
C PHE A 124 -4.08 -3.41 6.19
N TYR A 125 -4.17 -2.47 7.14
CA TYR A 125 -3.65 -2.69 8.49
C TYR A 125 -4.47 -3.72 9.29
N ILE A 126 -5.79 -3.79 9.06
CA ILE A 126 -6.62 -4.85 9.65
C ILE A 126 -6.13 -6.21 9.17
N LEU A 127 -5.95 -6.41 7.86
CA LEU A 127 -5.57 -7.71 7.29
C LEU A 127 -4.15 -8.13 7.66
N ILE A 128 -3.21 -7.21 7.76
CA ILE A 128 -1.79 -7.53 7.97
C ILE A 128 -1.40 -7.48 9.46
N ALA A 129 -1.78 -6.43 10.18
CA ALA A 129 -1.32 -6.25 11.55
C ALA A 129 -2.34 -6.75 12.57
N PHE A 130 -3.61 -6.35 12.44
CA PHE A 130 -4.62 -6.72 13.43
C PHE A 130 -4.94 -8.21 13.39
N MET A 131 -5.13 -8.81 12.20
CA MET A 131 -5.41 -10.24 12.07
C MET A 131 -4.26 -11.11 12.55
N LEU A 132 -3.01 -10.68 12.42
CA LEU A 132 -1.85 -11.35 12.99
C LEU A 132 -1.98 -11.41 14.53
N ALA A 133 -2.23 -10.27 15.17
CA ALA A 133 -2.39 -10.20 16.62
C ALA A 133 -3.63 -10.97 17.09
N TYR A 134 -4.75 -10.87 16.38
CA TYR A 134 -6.00 -11.55 16.69
C TYR A 134 -5.87 -13.07 16.58
N GLY A 135 -5.25 -13.59 15.51
CA GLY A 135 -5.04 -15.02 15.31
C GLY A 135 -4.20 -15.66 16.43
N VAL A 136 -3.16 -14.96 16.88
CA VAL A 136 -2.33 -15.42 17.99
C VAL A 136 -3.06 -15.35 19.33
N SER A 137 -3.77 -14.24 19.61
CA SER A 137 -4.37 -14.02 20.93
C SER A 137 -5.72 -14.72 21.13
N SER A 138 -6.54 -14.83 20.07
CA SER A 138 -7.92 -15.32 20.16
C SER A 138 -8.12 -16.70 19.54
N ALA A 139 -7.45 -17.01 18.42
CA ALA A 139 -7.53 -18.31 17.77
C ALA A 139 -6.43 -19.29 18.22
N ASN A 140 -5.56 -18.89 19.16
CA ASN A 140 -4.44 -19.69 19.68
C ASN A 140 -3.50 -20.23 18.58
N MET A 141 -3.34 -19.49 17.50
CA MET A 141 -2.45 -19.84 16.40
C MET A 141 -1.00 -19.53 16.75
N GLU A 142 -0.07 -20.32 16.24
CA GLU A 142 1.33 -19.98 16.31
C GLU A 142 1.62 -18.71 15.49
N ARG A 143 2.54 -17.90 15.98
CA ARG A 143 2.91 -16.65 15.32
C ARG A 143 3.44 -16.88 13.92
N ASP A 144 4.26 -17.93 13.72
CA ASP A 144 4.90 -18.24 12.45
C ASP A 144 3.88 -18.72 11.41
N ASP A 145 2.82 -19.41 11.83
CA ASP A 145 1.69 -19.78 10.99
C ASP A 145 0.95 -18.55 10.47
N MET A 146 0.67 -17.60 11.38
CA MET A 146 0.01 -16.35 11.02
C MET A 146 0.87 -15.49 10.07
N LEU A 147 2.18 -15.39 10.32
CA LEU A 147 3.13 -14.71 9.43
C LEU A 147 3.16 -15.37 8.04
N THR A 148 3.14 -16.71 8.00
CA THR A 148 3.11 -17.49 6.76
C THR A 148 1.80 -17.29 6.00
N ALA A 149 0.66 -17.25 6.68
CA ALA A 149 -0.64 -16.97 6.07
C ALA A 149 -0.68 -15.57 5.42
N VAL A 150 -0.17 -14.54 6.11
CA VAL A 150 -0.02 -13.19 5.57
C VAL A 150 0.92 -13.17 4.37
N LEU A 151 2.04 -13.89 4.44
CA LEU A 151 3.02 -13.99 3.35
C LEU A 151 2.39 -14.57 2.08
N ILE A 152 1.65 -15.68 2.20
CA ILE A 152 0.94 -16.30 1.07
C ILE A 152 -0.05 -15.31 0.46
N GLY A 153 -0.85 -14.65 1.30
CA GLY A 153 -1.82 -13.66 0.85
C GLY A 153 -1.18 -12.48 0.11
N CYS A 154 -0.08 -11.93 0.64
CA CYS A 154 0.67 -10.85 -0.02
C CYS A 154 1.33 -11.32 -1.34
N ALA A 155 1.86 -12.54 -1.40
CA ALA A 155 2.44 -13.10 -2.62
C ALA A 155 1.40 -13.22 -3.75
N ILE A 156 0.15 -13.55 -3.41
CA ILE A 156 -0.98 -13.59 -4.35
C ILE A 156 -1.45 -12.17 -4.69
N MET A 157 -1.47 -11.26 -3.71
CA MET A 157 -1.90 -9.87 -3.91
C MET A 157 -1.05 -9.14 -4.95
N VAL A 158 0.29 -9.31 -4.92
CA VAL A 158 1.21 -8.58 -5.81
C VAL A 158 0.86 -8.73 -7.29
N PRO A 159 0.80 -9.94 -7.89
CA PRO A 159 0.45 -10.08 -9.30
C PRO A 159 -0.97 -9.61 -9.61
N LEU A 160 -1.93 -9.86 -8.72
CA LEU A 160 -3.31 -9.44 -8.92
C LEU A 160 -3.46 -7.92 -8.90
N GLN A 161 -2.68 -7.21 -8.11
CA GLN A 161 -2.64 -5.75 -8.10
C GLN A 161 -2.27 -5.17 -9.48
N PHE A 162 -1.28 -5.73 -10.17
CA PHE A 162 -0.93 -5.33 -11.53
C PHE A 162 -2.04 -5.66 -12.54
N MET A 163 -2.67 -6.83 -12.39
CA MET A 163 -3.79 -7.23 -13.23
C MET A 163 -4.98 -6.28 -13.07
N PHE A 164 -5.37 -5.96 -11.85
CA PHE A 164 -6.48 -5.04 -11.57
C PHE A 164 -6.16 -3.61 -12.00
N SER A 165 -4.91 -3.17 -11.87
CA SER A 165 -4.47 -1.87 -12.36
C SER A 165 -4.56 -1.76 -13.88
N SER A 166 -4.08 -2.78 -14.61
CA SER A 166 -4.21 -2.85 -16.08
C SER A 166 -5.66 -2.90 -16.53
N TYR A 167 -6.51 -3.65 -15.80
CA TYR A 167 -7.94 -3.68 -16.06
C TYR A 167 -8.57 -2.30 -15.86
N SER A 168 -8.16 -1.58 -14.82
CA SER A 168 -8.67 -0.23 -14.53
C SER A 168 -8.28 0.81 -15.58
N ASP A 169 -7.13 0.63 -16.24
CA ASP A 169 -6.71 1.50 -17.35
C ASP A 169 -7.63 1.41 -18.57
N ARG A 170 -8.26 0.23 -18.79
CA ARG A 170 -9.16 -0.03 -19.95
C ARG A 170 -10.62 0.28 -19.65
N ASN A 171 -11.11 -0.06 -18.44
CA ASN A 171 -12.53 -0.04 -18.07
C ASN A 171 -12.90 1.09 -17.10
N GLY A 172 -11.93 1.93 -16.74
CA GLY A 172 -12.11 3.00 -15.78
C GLY A 172 -11.84 2.58 -14.33
N ARG A 173 -11.36 3.54 -13.53
CA ARG A 173 -10.82 3.28 -12.19
C ARG A 173 -11.89 3.15 -11.13
N LYS A 174 -12.97 3.94 -11.25
CA LYS A 174 -14.03 4.03 -10.24
C LYS A 174 -14.74 2.70 -10.01
N GLY A 175 -15.06 1.97 -11.10
CA GLY A 175 -15.84 0.73 -11.03
C GLY A 175 -15.13 -0.35 -10.22
N ILE A 176 -13.86 -0.62 -10.54
CA ILE A 176 -13.07 -1.64 -9.86
C ILE A 176 -12.76 -1.27 -8.40
N PHE A 177 -12.49 0.02 -8.14
CA PHE A 177 -12.27 0.51 -6.78
C PHE A 177 -13.50 0.33 -5.90
N MET A 178 -14.68 0.72 -6.40
CA MET A 178 -15.96 0.54 -5.68
C MET A 178 -16.28 -0.94 -5.46
N LEU A 179 -16.05 -1.79 -6.46
CA LEU A 179 -16.29 -3.23 -6.32
C LEU A 179 -15.38 -3.82 -5.24
N GLY A 180 -14.10 -3.46 -5.22
CA GLY A 180 -13.16 -3.86 -4.17
C GLY A 180 -13.62 -3.41 -2.78
N ALA A 181 -14.09 -2.17 -2.63
CA ALA A 181 -14.59 -1.64 -1.37
C ALA A 181 -15.83 -2.38 -0.86
N ILE A 182 -16.80 -2.65 -1.75
CA ILE A 182 -18.04 -3.40 -1.41
C ILE A 182 -17.69 -4.83 -1.00
N LEU A 183 -16.86 -5.52 -1.80
CA LEU A 183 -16.44 -6.89 -1.50
C LEU A 183 -15.64 -6.97 -0.19
N SER A 184 -14.75 -6.03 0.09
CA SER A 184 -14.04 -5.94 1.37
C SER A 184 -15.00 -5.76 2.55
N GLY A 185 -16.02 -4.90 2.39
CA GLY A 185 -17.05 -4.69 3.42
C GLY A 185 -17.89 -5.95 3.69
N ILE A 186 -18.28 -6.66 2.65
CA ILE A 186 -19.02 -7.95 2.79
C ILE A 186 -18.10 -9.00 3.43
N TRP A 187 -16.84 -9.08 2.98
CA TRP A 187 -15.88 -10.06 3.49
C TRP A 187 -15.51 -9.85 4.95
N ALA A 188 -15.62 -8.61 5.46
CA ALA A 188 -15.38 -8.31 6.86
C ALA A 188 -16.25 -9.15 7.83
N PHE A 189 -17.44 -9.55 7.41
CA PHE A 189 -18.31 -10.44 8.21
C PHE A 189 -17.88 -11.90 8.19
N ALA A 190 -17.16 -12.34 7.15
CA ALA A 190 -16.71 -13.72 7.00
C ALA A 190 -15.31 -13.97 7.60
N ILE A 191 -14.46 -12.95 7.64
CA ILE A 191 -13.05 -13.13 8.00
C ILE A 191 -12.87 -13.58 9.46
N PHE A 192 -13.60 -12.99 10.42
CA PHE A 192 -13.49 -13.34 11.84
C PHE A 192 -13.93 -14.78 12.12
N PRO A 193 -15.13 -15.23 11.70
CA PRO A 193 -15.52 -16.62 11.86
C PRO A 193 -14.55 -17.63 11.25
N LEU A 194 -13.92 -17.29 10.13
CA LEU A 194 -12.93 -18.15 9.48
C LEU A 194 -11.63 -18.23 10.30
N VAL A 195 -11.18 -17.10 10.86
CA VAL A 195 -9.99 -17.05 11.72
C VAL A 195 -10.25 -17.77 13.05
N ASP A 196 -11.43 -17.62 13.64
CA ASP A 196 -11.82 -18.26 14.91
C ASP A 196 -11.86 -19.79 14.83
N THR A 197 -11.88 -20.37 13.63
CA THR A 197 -11.77 -21.84 13.49
C THR A 197 -10.43 -22.39 13.96
N GLY A 198 -9.38 -21.56 14.04
CA GLY A 198 -8.01 -22.02 14.32
C GLY A 198 -7.42 -22.94 13.23
N ASN A 199 -8.05 -23.05 12.08
CA ASN A 199 -7.57 -23.86 10.98
C ASN A 199 -6.68 -23.04 10.05
N PHE A 200 -5.42 -23.41 9.91
CA PHE A 200 -4.44 -22.70 9.08
C PHE A 200 -4.94 -22.40 7.66
N TRP A 201 -5.51 -23.39 6.96
CA TRP A 201 -5.96 -23.20 5.58
C TRP A 201 -7.17 -22.28 5.45
N LEU A 202 -8.07 -22.28 6.44
CA LEU A 202 -9.20 -21.36 6.47
C LEU A 202 -8.73 -19.94 6.76
N ILE A 203 -7.71 -19.77 7.59
CA ILE A 203 -7.07 -18.47 7.86
C ILE A 203 -6.36 -17.96 6.59
N VAL A 204 -5.58 -18.82 5.91
CA VAL A 204 -4.96 -18.46 4.61
C VAL A 204 -6.01 -18.01 3.61
N LEU A 205 -7.12 -18.72 3.50
CA LEU A 205 -8.23 -18.35 2.62
C LEU A 205 -8.83 -17.00 3.02
N ALA A 206 -9.10 -16.81 4.32
CA ALA A 206 -9.68 -15.58 4.84
C ALA A 206 -8.82 -14.34 4.53
N LEU A 207 -7.52 -14.42 4.81
CA LEU A 207 -6.57 -13.35 4.55
C LEU A 207 -6.35 -13.12 3.05
N THR A 208 -6.21 -14.19 2.27
CA THR A 208 -5.97 -14.12 0.83
C THR A 208 -7.13 -13.44 0.10
N PHE A 209 -8.38 -13.81 0.35
CA PHE A 209 -9.53 -13.15 -0.27
C PHE A 209 -9.65 -11.69 0.17
N GLY A 210 -9.42 -11.40 1.46
CA GLY A 210 -9.36 -10.02 1.94
C GLY A 210 -8.33 -9.17 1.19
N LEU A 211 -7.12 -9.72 0.97
CA LEU A 211 -6.04 -9.06 0.24
C LEU A 211 -6.32 -8.96 -1.28
N ILE A 212 -7.06 -9.92 -1.87
CA ILE A 212 -7.52 -9.83 -3.26
C ILE A 212 -8.49 -8.65 -3.44
N PHE A 213 -9.47 -8.51 -2.56
CA PHE A 213 -10.41 -7.40 -2.62
C PHE A 213 -9.72 -6.06 -2.35
N LEU A 214 -8.74 -6.06 -1.45
CA LEU A 214 -7.88 -4.91 -1.23
C LEU A 214 -7.05 -4.57 -2.48
N ALA A 215 -6.50 -5.55 -3.20
CA ALA A 215 -5.72 -5.32 -4.41
C ALA A 215 -6.53 -4.61 -5.52
N MET A 216 -7.86 -4.84 -5.58
CA MET A 216 -8.77 -4.14 -6.50
C MET A 216 -8.83 -2.63 -6.22
N MET A 217 -8.65 -2.23 -4.96
CA MET A 217 -8.59 -0.81 -4.56
C MET A 217 -7.17 -0.27 -4.62
N TYR A 218 -6.22 -1.02 -4.09
CA TYR A 218 -4.85 -0.61 -3.87
C TYR A 218 -4.08 -0.42 -5.19
N GLY A 219 -4.27 -1.31 -6.16
CA GLY A 219 -3.61 -1.25 -7.46
C GLY A 219 -3.86 0.05 -8.22
N PRO A 220 -5.12 0.38 -8.56
CA PRO A 220 -5.44 1.59 -9.30
C PRO A 220 -5.36 2.88 -8.48
N GLN A 221 -5.16 2.83 -7.17
CA GLN A 221 -5.21 3.96 -6.24
C GLN A 221 -4.30 5.12 -6.64
N ALA A 222 -3.07 4.83 -7.07
CA ALA A 222 -2.10 5.85 -7.45
C ALA A 222 -2.61 6.73 -8.58
N ALA A 223 -3.07 6.11 -9.65
CA ALA A 223 -3.58 6.81 -10.81
C ALA A 223 -4.98 7.42 -10.54
N PHE A 224 -5.80 6.77 -9.73
CA PHE A 224 -7.11 7.31 -9.33
C PHE A 224 -6.97 8.65 -8.62
N PHE A 225 -6.02 8.79 -7.69
CA PHE A 225 -5.82 10.04 -6.97
C PHE A 225 -5.14 11.12 -7.81
N THR A 226 -4.21 10.77 -8.68
CA THR A 226 -3.61 11.77 -9.59
C THR A 226 -4.63 12.35 -10.57
N GLU A 227 -5.57 11.54 -11.05
CA GLU A 227 -6.63 11.99 -11.97
C GLU A 227 -7.75 12.77 -11.25
N LEU A 228 -7.96 12.53 -9.96
CA LEU A 228 -8.95 13.28 -9.17
C LEU A 228 -8.59 14.78 -9.03
N PHE A 229 -7.30 15.08 -9.06
CA PHE A 229 -6.73 16.42 -8.95
C PHE A 229 -6.01 16.85 -10.24
N SER A 230 -6.56 16.48 -11.43
CA SER A 230 -5.98 16.93 -12.70
C SER A 230 -5.83 18.45 -12.70
N THR A 231 -4.63 18.90 -13.03
CA THR A 231 -4.31 20.31 -13.23
C THR A 231 -4.98 20.79 -14.51
N GLU A 232 -6.12 21.47 -14.39
CA GLU A 232 -6.57 22.47 -15.37
C GLU A 232 -6.06 23.84 -14.97
#